data_ace3219cf2404b2dcd5b1c8585736cfa
#
_entry.id   ace3219cf2404b2dcd5b1c8585736cfa
#
_cell.length_a   1.000
_cell.length_b   1.000
_cell.length_c   1.000
_cell.angle_alpha   90.00
_cell.angle_beta   90.00
_cell.angle_gamma   90.00
#
_symmetry.space_group_name_H-M   'P 1'
#
loop_
_entity.id
_entity.type
_entity.pdbx_description
1 polymer ?
#
loop_
_entity_poly.entity_id
_entity_poly.type
_entity_poly.pdbx_seq_one_letter_code
_entity_poly.pdbx_strand_id
1 'polypeptide(L)'
;MTTRMMTTLRTPKTMLLLLAIGFVPATAIAAPGRAAQGGAGAAAARADIKMTLGFVPQFFLKLPELALPGFWGEMKGLQLNPRTALPGKVKELIGLAVAAQIPCRYCIYAHTQFATLNGATPVEVGEAVAMAGLTRHWSAFLNGIQTDPVKWRAEVARIVENARAAAKTPPGAPAPAPAAVVDGQSALRDISQSLGFAPEFLKQFPEPARAGAWRELKEVQLNPESVLPGKVKELIGLAVAAQMPCAFCIVAHTEFAKLNGATDAEITEAIAMGAYTRNASTLLNGLEIDEPQFRRDIDRLVKGAHAAADKPRVHTAAR
;
A
#
# COMPACT_ATOMS: atom_id res chain seq x y z
N MET A 1 44.43 52.54 41.69
CA MET A 1 42.96 52.52 42.01
C MET A 1 42.23 51.89 40.85
N THR A 2 41.96 50.61 40.88
CA THR A 2 41.34 49.87 39.83
C THR A 2 40.17 49.09 40.39
N THR A 3 38.96 49.56 40.12
CA THR A 3 37.72 48.99 40.62
C THR A 3 37.34 47.83 39.71
N ARG A 4 37.32 46.62 40.25
CA ARG A 4 36.78 45.39 39.58
C ARG A 4 35.25 45.39 39.68
N MET A 5 34.64 45.44 38.53
CA MET A 5 33.21 45.22 38.38
C MET A 5 32.93 43.68 38.29
N MET A 6 32.29 43.13 39.29
CA MET A 6 31.80 41.75 39.31
C MET A 6 30.48 41.65 38.55
N THR A 7 30.53 40.99 37.41
CA THR A 7 29.31 40.63 36.66
C THR A 7 28.78 39.30 37.18
N THR A 8 27.63 39.33 37.82
CA THR A 8 26.90 38.15 38.26
C THR A 8 26.18 37.49 37.08
N LEU A 9 26.64 36.31 36.67
CA LEU A 9 25.96 35.44 35.77
C LEU A 9 24.70 34.86 36.42
N ARG A 10 23.52 35.28 35.97
CA ARG A 10 22.23 34.65 36.29
C ARG A 10 22.10 33.37 35.41
N THR A 11 22.13 32.20 36.06
CA THR A 11 21.74 30.92 35.46
C THR A 11 20.24 30.90 35.19
N PRO A 12 19.79 30.46 33.99
CA PRO A 12 18.36 30.23 33.76
C PRO A 12 17.89 28.98 34.54
N LYS A 13 16.87 29.16 35.36
CA LYS A 13 16.16 28.04 36.02
C LYS A 13 15.50 27.19 34.94
N THR A 14 16.08 26.03 34.64
CA THR A 14 15.43 24.97 33.86
C THR A 14 14.24 24.45 34.65
N MET A 15 13.04 24.82 34.18
CA MET A 15 11.78 24.34 34.74
C MET A 15 11.59 22.90 34.23
N LEU A 16 11.96 21.94 35.06
CA LEU A 16 11.71 20.54 34.87
C LEU A 16 10.20 20.28 34.99
N LEU A 17 9.49 20.21 33.89
CA LEU A 17 8.08 19.81 33.83
C LEU A 17 8.00 18.30 34.08
N LEU A 18 7.89 17.91 35.32
CA LEU A 18 7.54 16.54 35.73
C LEU A 18 6.09 16.29 35.27
N LEU A 19 5.93 15.62 34.11
CA LEU A 19 4.68 14.98 33.76
C LEU A 19 4.44 13.88 34.79
N ALA A 20 3.66 14.17 35.84
CA ALA A 20 3.09 13.17 36.71
C ALA A 20 2.11 12.33 35.88
N ILE A 21 2.60 11.23 35.29
CA ILE A 21 1.73 10.17 34.77
C ILE A 21 1.06 9.58 36.01
N GLY A 22 -0.15 10.05 36.31
CA GLY A 22 -1.00 9.48 37.31
C GLY A 22 -1.24 8.01 37.01
N PHE A 23 -0.58 7.15 37.76
CA PHE A 23 -0.90 5.73 37.80
C PHE A 23 -2.29 5.59 38.45
N VAL A 24 -3.33 5.60 37.58
CA VAL A 24 -4.67 5.19 38.01
C VAL A 24 -4.59 3.67 38.15
N PRO A 25 -4.72 3.11 39.35
CA PRO A 25 -4.80 1.66 39.48
C PRO A 25 -6.04 1.21 38.72
N ALA A 26 -5.82 0.49 37.63
CA ALA A 26 -6.89 -0.11 36.85
C ALA A 26 -7.46 -1.31 37.63
N THR A 27 -8.20 -1.06 38.69
CA THR A 27 -9.22 -1.99 39.15
C THR A 27 -10.46 -1.81 38.26
N ALA A 28 -10.28 -2.01 36.96
CA ALA A 28 -11.40 -2.28 36.09
C ALA A 28 -11.87 -3.70 36.40
N ILE A 29 -12.80 -3.83 37.37
CA ILE A 29 -13.66 -5.00 37.49
C ILE A 29 -14.31 -5.14 36.10
N ALA A 30 -13.78 -6.05 35.29
CA ALA A 30 -14.41 -6.41 34.03
C ALA A 30 -15.80 -6.91 34.35
N ALA A 31 -16.83 -6.15 33.98
CA ALA A 31 -18.20 -6.58 34.12
C ALA A 31 -18.36 -7.96 33.48
N PRO A 32 -18.88 -8.97 34.17
CA PRO A 32 -18.94 -10.35 33.67
C PRO A 32 -19.69 -10.50 32.31
N GLY A 33 -20.48 -9.50 31.90
CA GLY A 33 -21.17 -9.48 30.61
C GLY A 33 -20.28 -9.20 29.38
N ARG A 34 -19.10 -8.58 29.54
CA ARG A 34 -18.27 -8.21 28.37
C ARG A 34 -17.44 -9.38 27.83
N ALA A 35 -16.95 -10.25 28.72
CA ALA A 35 -16.25 -11.48 28.33
C ALA A 35 -17.20 -12.50 27.67
N ALA A 36 -18.44 -12.61 28.19
CA ALA A 36 -19.46 -13.47 27.60
C ALA A 36 -19.92 -12.99 26.19
N GLN A 37 -20.01 -11.68 25.97
CA GLN A 37 -20.34 -11.10 24.67
C GLN A 37 -19.21 -11.29 23.66
N GLY A 38 -17.94 -11.20 24.09
CA GLY A 38 -16.78 -11.47 23.22
C GLY A 38 -16.75 -12.92 22.74
N GLY A 39 -17.00 -13.88 23.65
CA GLY A 39 -17.05 -15.31 23.31
C GLY A 39 -18.17 -15.68 22.35
N ALA A 40 -19.37 -15.14 22.52
CA ALA A 40 -20.49 -15.34 21.60
C ALA A 40 -20.20 -14.76 20.21
N GLY A 41 -19.63 -13.57 20.12
CA GLY A 41 -19.22 -12.94 18.86
C GLY A 41 -18.15 -13.75 18.12
N ALA A 42 -17.13 -14.24 18.84
CA ALA A 42 -16.08 -15.07 18.25
C ALA A 42 -16.61 -16.43 17.78
N ALA A 43 -17.54 -17.06 18.51
CA ALA A 43 -18.17 -18.31 18.07
C ALA A 43 -18.98 -18.12 16.77
N ALA A 44 -19.75 -17.04 16.68
CA ALA A 44 -20.48 -16.68 15.49
C ALA A 44 -19.55 -16.40 14.30
N ALA A 45 -18.46 -15.68 14.53
CA ALA A 45 -17.45 -15.44 13.49
C ALA A 45 -16.80 -16.74 12.99
N ARG A 46 -16.42 -17.66 13.90
CA ARG A 46 -15.88 -18.98 13.51
C ARG A 46 -16.88 -19.81 12.70
N ALA A 47 -18.16 -19.76 13.06
CA ALA A 47 -19.22 -20.45 12.30
C ALA A 47 -19.35 -19.88 10.88
N ASP A 48 -19.32 -18.55 10.74
CA ASP A 48 -19.40 -17.88 9.43
C ASP A 48 -18.12 -18.11 8.60
N ILE A 49 -16.93 -18.11 9.22
CA ILE A 49 -15.67 -18.48 8.56
C ILE A 49 -15.79 -19.90 7.99
N LYS A 50 -16.23 -20.87 8.82
CA LYS A 50 -16.40 -22.25 8.38
C LYS A 50 -17.39 -22.39 7.23
N MET A 51 -18.49 -21.65 7.28
CA MET A 51 -19.51 -21.64 6.22
C MET A 51 -18.96 -21.02 4.94
N THR A 52 -18.19 -19.93 5.03
CA THR A 52 -17.65 -19.20 3.88
C THR A 52 -16.45 -19.89 3.26
N LEU A 53 -15.52 -20.41 4.06
CA LEU A 53 -14.24 -20.99 3.63
C LEU A 53 -14.21 -22.52 3.62
N GLY A 54 -15.28 -23.19 4.10
CA GLY A 54 -15.36 -24.64 4.21
C GLY A 54 -14.70 -25.24 5.47
N PHE A 55 -13.83 -24.49 6.14
CA PHE A 55 -13.18 -24.82 7.40
C PHE A 55 -12.73 -23.55 8.10
N VAL A 56 -12.24 -23.65 9.35
CA VAL A 56 -11.63 -22.53 10.05
C VAL A 56 -10.11 -22.68 9.98
N PRO A 57 -9.39 -21.85 9.18
CA PRO A 57 -7.93 -21.81 9.16
C PRO A 57 -7.36 -21.58 10.57
N GLN A 58 -6.24 -22.25 10.89
CA GLN A 58 -5.72 -22.25 12.26
C GLN A 58 -5.33 -20.85 12.77
N PHE A 59 -4.87 -19.97 11.90
CA PHE A 59 -4.51 -18.61 12.32
C PHE A 59 -5.69 -17.83 12.93
N PHE A 60 -6.93 -18.06 12.48
CA PHE A 60 -8.12 -17.45 13.09
C PHE A 60 -8.34 -17.91 14.54
N LEU A 61 -7.91 -19.13 14.89
CA LEU A 61 -8.03 -19.67 16.24
C LEU A 61 -7.03 -19.02 17.22
N LYS A 62 -5.98 -18.41 16.69
CA LYS A 62 -4.96 -17.69 17.47
C LYS A 62 -5.31 -16.22 17.70
N LEU A 63 -6.23 -15.66 16.91
CA LEU A 63 -6.66 -14.28 17.11
C LEU A 63 -7.39 -14.11 18.43
N PRO A 64 -7.18 -12.99 19.15
CA PRO A 64 -7.97 -12.66 20.33
C PRO A 64 -9.46 -12.69 20.04
N GLU A 65 -10.26 -13.31 20.89
CA GLU A 65 -11.71 -13.47 20.68
C GLU A 65 -12.45 -12.14 20.46
N LEU A 66 -12.00 -11.07 21.12
CA LEU A 66 -12.55 -9.72 20.94
C LEU A 66 -12.23 -9.11 19.57
N ALA A 67 -11.12 -9.50 18.95
CA ALA A 67 -10.69 -8.97 17.65
C ALA A 67 -11.26 -9.76 16.47
N LEU A 68 -11.50 -11.07 16.66
CA LEU A 68 -11.89 -11.98 15.58
C LEU A 68 -13.13 -11.53 14.79
N PRO A 69 -14.24 -11.08 15.41
CA PRO A 69 -15.43 -10.68 14.66
C PRO A 69 -15.17 -9.47 13.73
N GLY A 70 -14.44 -8.47 14.22
CA GLY A 70 -14.06 -7.29 13.43
C GLY A 70 -13.11 -7.63 12.29
N PHE A 71 -12.04 -8.36 12.59
CA PHE A 71 -11.06 -8.81 11.59
C PHE A 71 -11.71 -9.64 10.45
N TRP A 72 -12.56 -10.61 10.82
CA TRP A 72 -13.29 -11.41 9.85
C TRP A 72 -14.29 -10.58 9.04
N GLY A 73 -15.01 -9.68 9.69
CA GLY A 73 -15.97 -8.79 9.03
C GLY A 73 -15.29 -7.91 7.98
N GLU A 74 -14.12 -7.36 8.30
CA GLU A 74 -13.30 -6.57 7.36
C GLU A 74 -12.79 -7.43 6.21
N MET A 75 -12.22 -8.60 6.48
CA MET A 75 -11.77 -9.53 5.45
C MET A 75 -12.90 -9.91 4.48
N LYS A 76 -14.05 -10.30 5.02
CA LYS A 76 -15.21 -10.70 4.24
C LYS A 76 -15.82 -9.53 3.46
N GLY A 77 -15.91 -8.35 4.07
CA GLY A 77 -16.53 -7.16 3.49
C GLY A 77 -15.65 -6.44 2.46
N LEU A 78 -14.33 -6.51 2.60
CA LEU A 78 -13.37 -5.83 1.74
C LEU A 78 -12.65 -6.82 0.80
N GLN A 79 -11.79 -7.68 1.33
CA GLN A 79 -10.92 -8.53 0.52
C GLN A 79 -11.70 -9.57 -0.29
N LEU A 80 -12.63 -10.29 0.36
CA LEU A 80 -13.39 -11.37 -0.27
C LEU A 80 -14.67 -10.91 -0.98
N ASN A 81 -15.05 -9.66 -0.87
CA ASN A 81 -16.28 -9.15 -1.46
C ASN A 81 -16.10 -8.81 -2.94
N PRO A 82 -16.75 -9.53 -3.87
CA PRO A 82 -16.62 -9.23 -5.30
C PRO A 82 -17.45 -8.01 -5.77
N ARG A 83 -18.24 -7.40 -4.89
CA ARG A 83 -19.16 -6.28 -5.21
C ARG A 83 -18.64 -4.92 -4.75
N THR A 84 -17.36 -4.82 -4.43
CA THR A 84 -16.70 -3.55 -4.10
C THR A 84 -16.12 -2.90 -5.36
N ALA A 85 -15.51 -1.73 -5.23
CA ALA A 85 -15.03 -0.95 -6.38
C ALA A 85 -13.88 -1.64 -7.14
N LEU A 86 -13.01 -2.38 -6.42
CA LEU A 86 -11.86 -3.04 -7.02
C LEU A 86 -12.12 -4.52 -7.32
N PRO A 87 -11.71 -5.02 -8.50
CA PRO A 87 -11.69 -6.44 -8.79
C PRO A 87 -10.81 -7.22 -7.81
N GLY A 88 -11.14 -8.49 -7.52
CA GLY A 88 -10.37 -9.36 -6.63
C GLY A 88 -8.89 -9.41 -6.98
N LYS A 89 -8.55 -9.56 -8.27
CA LYS A 89 -7.15 -9.54 -8.74
C LYS A 89 -6.41 -8.28 -8.29
N VAL A 90 -7.01 -7.10 -8.46
CA VAL A 90 -6.38 -5.82 -8.10
C VAL A 90 -6.19 -5.70 -6.58
N LYS A 91 -7.17 -6.13 -5.79
CA LYS A 91 -7.06 -6.17 -4.33
C LYS A 91 -5.89 -7.04 -3.86
N GLU A 92 -5.75 -8.22 -4.45
CA GLU A 92 -4.66 -9.13 -4.09
C GLU A 92 -3.28 -8.61 -4.54
N LEU A 93 -3.19 -7.95 -5.71
CA LEU A 93 -1.94 -7.30 -6.14
C LEU A 93 -1.55 -6.13 -5.23
N ILE A 94 -2.52 -5.33 -4.77
CA ILE A 94 -2.30 -4.28 -3.77
C ILE A 94 -1.83 -4.89 -2.45
N GLY A 95 -2.52 -5.91 -1.96
CA GLY A 95 -2.12 -6.63 -0.73
C GLY A 95 -0.71 -7.21 -0.83
N LEU A 96 -0.36 -7.82 -1.96
CA LEU A 96 0.98 -8.34 -2.23
C LEU A 96 2.04 -7.25 -2.20
N ALA A 97 1.81 -6.13 -2.88
CA ALA A 97 2.75 -5.00 -2.93
C ALA A 97 3.02 -4.42 -1.54
N VAL A 98 1.97 -4.21 -0.76
CA VAL A 98 2.07 -3.76 0.65
C VAL A 98 2.78 -4.82 1.48
N ALA A 99 2.44 -6.10 1.34
CA ALA A 99 3.04 -7.21 2.07
C ALA A 99 4.54 -7.34 1.78
N ALA A 100 4.96 -7.17 0.52
CA ALA A 100 6.36 -7.22 0.11
C ALA A 100 7.16 -6.07 0.74
N GLN A 101 6.59 -4.86 0.79
CA GLN A 101 7.22 -3.70 1.39
C GLN A 101 7.35 -3.83 2.92
N ILE A 102 6.43 -4.52 3.61
CA ILE A 102 6.45 -4.78 5.07
C ILE A 102 7.40 -5.94 5.44
N PRO A 103 7.93 -6.71 4.56
CA PRO A 103 8.39 -8.09 4.45
C PRO A 103 7.59 -9.13 5.27
N CYS A 104 6.24 -9.14 5.11
CA CYS A 104 5.37 -10.11 5.76
C CYS A 104 5.30 -11.42 4.98
N ARG A 105 6.04 -12.46 5.40
CA ARG A 105 6.08 -13.77 4.71
C ARG A 105 4.72 -14.43 4.55
N TYR A 106 3.85 -14.34 5.56
CA TYR A 106 2.46 -14.83 5.52
C TYR A 106 1.66 -14.12 4.43
N CYS A 107 1.68 -12.78 4.48
CA CYS A 107 0.88 -11.97 3.56
C CYS A 107 1.37 -12.08 2.12
N ILE A 108 2.70 -12.09 1.89
CA ILE A 108 3.28 -12.32 0.56
C ILE A 108 2.76 -13.64 -0.01
N TYR A 109 2.84 -14.72 0.77
CA TYR A 109 2.38 -16.03 0.32
C TYR A 109 0.88 -16.02 -0.01
N ALA A 110 0.05 -15.57 0.93
CA ALA A 110 -1.41 -15.59 0.76
C ALA A 110 -1.85 -14.73 -0.44
N HIS A 111 -1.38 -13.47 -0.52
CA HIS A 111 -1.75 -12.58 -1.62
C HIS A 111 -1.24 -13.06 -2.98
N THR A 112 -0.06 -13.69 -3.06
CA THR A 112 0.43 -14.31 -4.30
C THR A 112 -0.49 -15.43 -4.76
N GLN A 113 -0.86 -16.35 -3.85
CA GLN A 113 -1.77 -17.46 -4.16
C GLN A 113 -3.16 -16.94 -4.58
N PHE A 114 -3.70 -15.98 -3.85
CA PHE A 114 -5.02 -15.40 -4.17
C PHE A 114 -5.00 -14.51 -5.42
N ALA A 115 -3.92 -13.78 -5.69
CA ALA A 115 -3.78 -13.05 -6.95
C ALA A 115 -3.81 -14.02 -8.14
N THR A 116 -3.06 -15.12 -8.07
CA THR A 116 -3.05 -16.18 -9.09
C THR A 116 -4.44 -16.81 -9.23
N LEU A 117 -5.13 -17.13 -8.12
CA LEU A 117 -6.50 -17.63 -8.12
C LEU A 117 -7.48 -16.67 -8.81
N ASN A 118 -7.25 -15.35 -8.69
CA ASN A 118 -8.02 -14.30 -9.35
C ASN A 118 -7.51 -13.97 -10.78
N GLY A 119 -6.64 -14.80 -11.35
CA GLY A 119 -6.17 -14.69 -12.73
C GLY A 119 -5.03 -13.69 -12.93
N ALA A 120 -4.24 -13.39 -11.91
CA ALA A 120 -3.00 -12.64 -12.08
C ALA A 120 -1.92 -13.53 -12.71
N THR A 121 -1.22 -12.98 -13.70
CA THR A 121 -0.06 -13.61 -14.32
C THR A 121 1.21 -13.41 -13.47
N PRO A 122 2.25 -14.24 -13.62
CA PRO A 122 3.53 -14.00 -12.97
C PRO A 122 4.15 -12.64 -13.29
N VAL A 123 3.90 -12.10 -14.48
CA VAL A 123 4.39 -10.78 -14.89
C VAL A 123 3.66 -9.67 -14.13
N GLU A 124 2.32 -9.73 -14.02
CA GLU A 124 1.54 -8.78 -13.22
C GLU A 124 1.96 -8.79 -11.74
N VAL A 125 2.22 -9.98 -11.19
CA VAL A 125 2.77 -10.15 -9.83
C VAL A 125 4.12 -9.45 -9.70
N GLY A 126 5.02 -9.65 -10.67
CA GLY A 126 6.34 -9.00 -10.72
C GLY A 126 6.24 -7.47 -10.80
N GLU A 127 5.38 -6.95 -11.67
CA GLU A 127 5.17 -5.49 -11.80
C GLU A 127 4.57 -4.88 -10.52
N ALA A 128 3.65 -5.55 -9.85
CA ALA A 128 3.09 -5.07 -8.58
C ALA A 128 4.17 -4.95 -7.49
N VAL A 129 5.07 -5.93 -7.40
CA VAL A 129 6.21 -5.90 -6.47
C VAL A 129 7.22 -4.82 -6.88
N ALA A 130 7.49 -4.64 -8.17
CA ALA A 130 8.36 -3.58 -8.68
C ALA A 130 7.82 -2.19 -8.32
N MET A 131 6.52 -1.96 -8.47
CA MET A 131 5.86 -0.72 -8.05
C MET A 131 6.02 -0.45 -6.55
N ALA A 132 5.91 -1.49 -5.72
CA ALA A 132 6.16 -1.34 -4.28
C ALA A 132 7.60 -0.92 -3.97
N GLY A 133 8.58 -1.55 -4.64
CA GLY A 133 10.00 -1.21 -4.54
C GLY A 133 10.27 0.23 -4.97
N LEU A 134 9.76 0.62 -6.14
CA LEU A 134 9.90 1.97 -6.68
C LEU A 134 9.28 3.04 -5.76
N THR A 135 8.07 2.79 -5.26
CA THR A 135 7.41 3.71 -4.31
C THR A 135 8.24 3.85 -3.03
N ARG A 136 8.80 2.76 -2.53
CA ARG A 136 9.69 2.80 -1.35
C ARG A 136 10.99 3.55 -1.61
N HIS A 137 11.59 3.36 -2.76
CA HIS A 137 12.80 4.08 -3.20
C HIS A 137 12.56 5.60 -3.16
N TRP A 138 11.54 6.07 -3.87
CA TRP A 138 11.24 7.51 -3.93
C TRP A 138 10.76 8.07 -2.60
N SER A 139 10.02 7.29 -1.79
CA SER A 139 9.67 7.69 -0.44
C SER A 139 10.91 7.99 0.41
N ALA A 140 11.89 7.09 0.39
CA ALA A 140 13.13 7.29 1.15
C ALA A 140 13.88 8.53 0.68
N PHE A 141 14.00 8.73 -0.63
CA PHE A 141 14.71 9.87 -1.19
C PHE A 141 13.99 11.21 -0.89
N LEU A 142 12.70 11.32 -1.20
CA LEU A 142 11.92 12.56 -1.01
C LEU A 142 11.89 13.01 0.45
N ASN A 143 11.71 12.07 1.39
CA ASN A 143 11.76 12.38 2.81
C ASN A 143 13.20 12.71 3.26
N GLY A 144 14.20 11.98 2.76
CA GLY A 144 15.61 12.18 3.12
C GLY A 144 16.18 13.54 2.71
N ILE A 145 15.82 14.04 1.53
CA ILE A 145 16.22 15.37 1.05
C ILE A 145 15.31 16.49 1.58
N GLN A 146 14.34 16.17 2.44
CA GLN A 146 13.40 17.14 3.01
C GLN A 146 12.71 17.99 1.94
N THR A 147 12.15 17.33 0.93
CA THR A 147 11.43 17.97 -0.18
C THR A 147 10.40 19.00 0.34
N ASP A 148 10.39 20.20 -0.25
CA ASP A 148 9.41 21.22 0.07
C ASP A 148 7.99 20.77 -0.35
N PRO A 149 7.04 20.63 0.59
CA PRO A 149 5.72 20.10 0.28
C PRO A 149 4.86 21.01 -0.61
N VAL A 150 5.11 22.32 -0.60
CA VAL A 150 4.36 23.27 -1.45
C VAL A 150 4.85 23.17 -2.89
N LYS A 151 6.17 23.18 -3.09
CA LYS A 151 6.78 23.00 -4.40
C LYS A 151 6.43 21.63 -4.98
N TRP A 152 6.47 20.57 -4.16
CA TRP A 152 6.08 19.23 -4.59
C TRP A 152 4.66 19.18 -5.16
N ARG A 153 3.68 19.73 -4.43
CA ARG A 153 2.29 19.78 -4.91
C ARG A 153 2.15 20.54 -6.22
N ALA A 154 2.86 21.67 -6.36
CA ALA A 154 2.85 22.46 -7.59
C ALA A 154 3.47 21.69 -8.77
N GLU A 155 4.57 20.96 -8.55
CA GLU A 155 5.20 20.13 -9.59
C GLU A 155 4.30 18.96 -10.01
N VAL A 156 3.67 18.25 -9.05
CA VAL A 156 2.70 17.19 -9.34
C VAL A 156 1.53 17.72 -10.16
N ALA A 157 0.95 18.86 -9.77
CA ALA A 157 -0.14 19.49 -10.52
C ALA A 157 0.30 19.84 -11.95
N ARG A 158 1.49 20.39 -12.12
CA ARG A 158 2.06 20.71 -13.44
C ARG A 158 2.26 19.46 -14.31
N ILE A 159 2.73 18.35 -13.73
CA ILE A 159 2.85 17.06 -14.48
C ILE A 159 1.47 16.64 -14.98
N VAL A 160 0.44 16.69 -14.11
CA VAL A 160 -0.93 16.30 -14.47
C VAL A 160 -1.50 17.21 -15.57
N GLU A 161 -1.27 18.52 -15.49
CA GLU A 161 -1.69 19.48 -16.51
C GLU A 161 -1.02 19.20 -17.86
N ASN A 162 0.30 18.98 -17.87
CA ASN A 162 1.04 18.64 -19.08
C ASN A 162 0.56 17.33 -19.71
N ALA A 163 0.30 16.31 -18.91
CA ALA A 163 -0.22 15.03 -19.39
C ALA A 163 -1.62 15.17 -20.01
N ARG A 164 -2.51 15.97 -19.39
CA ARG A 164 -3.84 16.29 -19.91
C ARG A 164 -3.77 17.10 -21.22
N ALA A 165 -2.84 18.02 -21.32
CA ALA A 165 -2.63 18.81 -22.54
C ALA A 165 -2.12 17.93 -23.68
N ALA A 166 -1.14 17.05 -23.39
CA ALA A 166 -0.60 16.11 -24.36
C ALA A 166 -1.68 15.15 -24.90
N ALA A 167 -2.57 14.66 -24.05
CA ALA A 167 -3.68 13.77 -24.42
C ALA A 167 -4.72 14.45 -25.34
N LYS A 168 -4.80 15.78 -25.35
CA LYS A 168 -5.71 16.55 -26.23
C LYS A 168 -5.08 16.92 -27.57
N THR A 169 -3.76 16.79 -27.69
CA THR A 169 -3.05 17.12 -28.92
C THR A 169 -3.18 15.95 -29.90
N PRO A 170 -3.69 16.17 -31.14
CA PRO A 170 -3.75 15.12 -32.12
C PRO A 170 -2.34 14.52 -32.36
N PRO A 171 -2.25 13.21 -32.70
CA PRO A 171 -0.96 12.64 -33.05
C PRO A 171 -0.35 13.44 -34.20
N GLY A 172 0.77 14.11 -33.95
CA GLY A 172 1.57 14.76 -34.97
C GLY A 172 2.40 13.74 -35.74
N ALA A 173 3.33 14.22 -36.59
CA ALA A 173 4.33 13.34 -37.20
C ALA A 173 5.04 12.51 -36.09
N PRO A 174 5.44 11.25 -36.39
CA PRO A 174 6.12 10.42 -35.42
C PRO A 174 7.26 11.19 -34.77
N ALA A 175 7.24 11.29 -33.45
CA ALA A 175 8.33 11.91 -32.73
C ALA A 175 9.64 11.16 -33.08
N PRO A 176 10.77 11.86 -33.21
CA PRO A 176 12.04 11.17 -33.40
C PRO A 176 12.26 10.19 -32.27
N ALA A 177 12.84 9.03 -32.57
CA ALA A 177 13.13 8.00 -31.59
C ALA A 177 13.80 8.63 -30.36
N PRO A 178 13.37 8.32 -29.14
CA PRO A 178 13.92 8.92 -27.94
C PRO A 178 15.43 8.68 -27.91
N ALA A 179 16.21 9.74 -27.66
CA ALA A 179 17.65 9.63 -27.52
C ALA A 179 18.00 8.69 -26.36
N ALA A 180 19.03 7.87 -26.52
CA ALA A 180 19.44 6.94 -25.48
C ALA A 180 19.75 7.68 -24.16
N VAL A 181 19.18 7.21 -23.06
CA VAL A 181 19.47 7.71 -21.73
C VAL A 181 20.70 6.96 -21.19
N VAL A 182 21.87 7.58 -21.30
CA VAL A 182 23.16 6.97 -20.96
C VAL A 182 23.83 7.58 -19.74
N ASP A 183 23.51 8.83 -19.41
CA ASP A 183 24.06 9.59 -18.31
C ASP A 183 23.02 10.53 -17.65
N GLY A 184 23.41 11.23 -16.60
CA GLY A 184 22.49 12.12 -15.87
C GLY A 184 22.01 13.34 -16.69
N GLN A 185 22.75 13.79 -17.69
CA GLN A 185 22.37 14.90 -18.54
C GLN A 185 21.37 14.44 -19.62
N SER A 186 21.58 13.30 -20.25
CA SER A 186 20.61 12.70 -21.15
C SER A 186 19.31 12.32 -20.45
N ALA A 187 19.40 11.87 -19.17
CA ALA A 187 18.24 11.65 -18.33
C ALA A 187 17.43 12.94 -18.12
N LEU A 188 18.05 14.08 -17.79
CA LEU A 188 17.33 15.35 -17.63
C LEU A 188 16.64 15.82 -18.90
N ARG A 189 17.24 15.59 -20.05
CA ARG A 189 16.61 15.89 -21.35
C ARG A 189 15.36 15.02 -21.56
N ASP A 190 15.49 13.71 -21.37
CA ASP A 190 14.37 12.77 -21.55
C ASP A 190 13.25 13.00 -20.51
N ILE A 191 13.60 13.31 -19.24
CA ILE A 191 12.65 13.75 -18.22
C ILE A 191 11.85 14.97 -18.69
N SER A 192 12.57 16.01 -19.17
CA SER A 192 11.93 17.24 -19.63
C SER A 192 11.01 17.01 -20.84
N GLN A 193 11.39 16.11 -21.73
CA GLN A 193 10.54 15.68 -22.86
C GLN A 193 9.31 14.91 -22.38
N SER A 194 9.49 13.97 -21.45
CA SER A 194 8.41 13.08 -20.99
C SER A 194 7.39 13.79 -20.09
N LEU A 195 7.86 14.70 -19.21
CA LEU A 195 7.02 15.37 -18.22
C LEU A 195 6.72 16.84 -18.56
N GLY A 196 7.32 17.37 -19.64
CA GLY A 196 7.24 18.78 -20.02
C GLY A 196 8.17 19.71 -19.24
N PHE A 197 8.88 19.23 -18.26
CA PHE A 197 9.94 19.89 -17.48
C PHE A 197 10.68 18.86 -16.63
N ALA A 198 11.83 19.23 -16.06
CA ALA A 198 12.52 18.39 -15.09
C ALA A 198 12.12 18.79 -13.67
N PRO A 199 11.37 17.94 -12.91
CA PRO A 199 11.05 18.16 -11.51
C PRO A 199 12.29 18.27 -10.62
N GLU A 200 12.21 19.06 -9.55
CA GLU A 200 13.35 19.39 -8.71
C GLU A 200 13.97 18.14 -8.05
N PHE A 201 13.14 17.22 -7.58
CA PHE A 201 13.65 15.97 -6.95
C PHE A 201 14.49 15.12 -7.90
N LEU A 202 14.17 15.11 -9.22
CA LEU A 202 14.97 14.38 -10.21
C LEU A 202 16.28 15.11 -10.54
N LYS A 203 16.31 16.45 -10.46
CA LYS A 203 17.54 17.22 -10.58
C LYS A 203 18.46 17.02 -9.38
N GLN A 204 17.91 16.90 -8.18
CA GLN A 204 18.65 16.67 -6.93
C GLN A 204 19.17 15.23 -6.80
N PHE A 205 18.59 14.28 -7.56
CA PHE A 205 19.10 12.92 -7.52
C PHE A 205 20.55 12.85 -8.01
N PRO A 206 21.43 12.06 -7.36
CA PRO A 206 22.86 12.01 -7.71
C PRO A 206 23.09 11.77 -9.21
N GLU A 207 23.86 12.65 -9.83
CA GLU A 207 24.06 12.68 -11.28
C GLU A 207 24.50 11.32 -11.86
N PRO A 208 25.50 10.61 -11.28
CA PRO A 208 25.95 9.31 -11.84
C PRO A 208 24.88 8.22 -11.81
N ALA A 209 23.87 8.31 -10.92
CA ALA A 209 22.82 7.32 -10.74
C ALA A 209 21.48 7.75 -11.38
N ARG A 210 21.33 9.01 -11.79
CA ARG A 210 20.07 9.59 -12.29
C ARG A 210 19.53 8.85 -13.50
N ALA A 211 20.39 8.46 -14.45
CA ALA A 211 19.97 7.73 -15.65
C ALA A 211 19.30 6.39 -15.29
N GLY A 212 19.86 5.65 -14.32
CA GLY A 212 19.28 4.40 -13.84
C GLY A 212 17.94 4.61 -13.14
N ALA A 213 17.89 5.55 -12.19
CA ALA A 213 16.67 5.88 -11.42
C ALA A 213 15.53 6.38 -12.31
N TRP A 214 15.84 7.23 -13.31
CA TRP A 214 14.86 7.68 -14.27
C TRP A 214 14.34 6.56 -15.17
N ARG A 215 15.24 5.69 -15.65
CA ARG A 215 14.82 4.54 -16.46
C ARG A 215 13.89 3.62 -15.69
N GLU A 216 14.20 3.32 -14.43
CA GLU A 216 13.33 2.51 -13.59
C GLU A 216 11.95 3.15 -13.41
N LEU A 217 11.89 4.45 -13.08
CA LEU A 217 10.64 5.19 -12.96
C LEU A 217 9.83 5.15 -14.27
N LYS A 218 10.49 5.39 -15.40
CA LYS A 218 9.86 5.43 -16.71
C LYS A 218 9.30 4.07 -17.11
N GLU A 219 10.09 3.01 -16.96
CA GLU A 219 9.69 1.66 -17.38
C GLU A 219 8.69 0.99 -16.42
N VAL A 220 8.82 1.18 -15.13
CA VAL A 220 7.92 0.55 -14.15
C VAL A 220 6.61 1.33 -14.01
N GLN A 221 6.68 2.65 -13.78
CA GLN A 221 5.49 3.43 -13.47
C GLN A 221 4.83 4.05 -14.71
N LEU A 222 5.61 4.68 -15.58
CA LEU A 222 5.09 5.51 -16.67
C LEU A 222 4.88 4.76 -17.99
N ASN A 223 5.39 3.55 -18.13
CA ASN A 223 5.30 2.77 -19.35
C ASN A 223 3.84 2.30 -19.61
N PRO A 224 3.16 2.76 -20.67
CA PRO A 224 1.81 2.33 -21.00
C PRO A 224 1.76 0.91 -21.60
N GLU A 225 2.90 0.39 -22.07
CA GLU A 225 3.01 -0.94 -22.70
C GLU A 225 3.23 -2.07 -21.67
N SER A 226 3.34 -1.76 -20.36
CA SER A 226 3.45 -2.76 -19.31
C SER A 226 2.13 -3.49 -19.10
N VAL A 227 2.16 -4.69 -18.49
CA VAL A 227 0.95 -5.52 -18.34
C VAL A 227 -0.05 -4.97 -17.33
N LEU A 228 0.41 -4.24 -16.31
CA LEU A 228 -0.49 -3.54 -15.40
C LEU A 228 -0.91 -2.18 -15.96
N PRO A 229 -2.23 -1.92 -16.07
CA PRO A 229 -2.72 -0.60 -16.44
C PRO A 229 -2.20 0.49 -15.51
N GLY A 230 -1.94 1.70 -16.03
CA GLY A 230 -1.48 2.85 -15.24
C GLY A 230 -2.32 3.10 -13.99
N LYS A 231 -3.65 3.00 -14.10
CA LYS A 231 -4.55 3.09 -12.94
C LYS A 231 -4.19 2.10 -11.83
N VAL A 232 -3.95 0.85 -12.17
CA VAL A 232 -3.64 -0.20 -11.19
C VAL A 232 -2.28 0.06 -10.54
N LYS A 233 -1.28 0.47 -11.32
CA LYS A 233 0.05 0.85 -10.81
C LYS A 233 -0.03 1.98 -9.79
N GLU A 234 -0.81 3.01 -10.09
CA GLU A 234 -0.97 4.14 -9.18
C GLU A 234 -1.75 3.78 -7.90
N LEU A 235 -2.77 2.91 -7.99
CA LEU A 235 -3.48 2.42 -6.81
C LEU A 235 -2.58 1.54 -5.92
N ILE A 236 -1.70 0.74 -6.50
CA ILE A 236 -0.67 -0.02 -5.78
C ILE A 236 0.30 0.94 -5.08
N GLY A 237 0.86 1.91 -5.82
CA GLY A 237 1.75 2.93 -5.25
C GLY A 237 1.10 3.71 -4.12
N LEU A 238 -0.17 4.08 -4.27
CA LEU A 238 -0.93 4.79 -3.24
C LEU A 238 -1.10 3.96 -1.95
N ALA A 239 -1.48 2.69 -2.07
CA ALA A 239 -1.65 1.81 -0.91
C ALA A 239 -0.32 1.60 -0.16
N VAL A 240 0.76 1.39 -0.89
CA VAL A 240 2.13 1.30 -0.35
C VAL A 240 2.53 2.62 0.31
N ALA A 241 2.28 3.76 -0.34
CA ALA A 241 2.58 5.10 0.18
C ALA A 241 1.81 5.42 1.47
N ALA A 242 0.53 5.08 1.51
CA ALA A 242 -0.32 5.30 2.69
C ALA A 242 0.15 4.47 3.89
N GLN A 243 0.54 3.22 3.66
CA GLN A 243 1.05 2.33 4.70
C GLN A 243 2.41 2.81 5.26
N MET A 244 3.26 3.46 4.43
CA MET A 244 4.56 4.02 4.82
C MET A 244 4.51 5.44 5.39
N PRO A 245 3.37 6.04 5.59
CA PRO A 245 2.97 7.44 5.68
C PRO A 245 3.87 8.44 4.90
N CYS A 246 4.09 8.19 3.59
CA CYS A 246 4.82 9.10 2.71
C CYS A 246 3.87 10.17 2.13
N ALA A 247 3.81 11.34 2.74
CA ALA A 247 2.92 12.43 2.30
C ALA A 247 3.15 12.84 0.83
N PHE A 248 4.40 12.83 0.37
CA PHE A 248 4.76 13.13 -1.02
C PHE A 248 4.19 12.10 -1.99
N CYS A 249 4.43 10.82 -1.69
CA CYS A 249 3.98 9.71 -2.53
C CYS A 249 2.44 9.61 -2.57
N ILE A 250 1.77 9.83 -1.42
CA ILE A 250 0.30 9.85 -1.35
C ILE A 250 -0.26 10.90 -2.30
N VAL A 251 0.27 12.12 -2.28
CA VAL A 251 -0.16 13.20 -3.19
C VAL A 251 0.03 12.80 -4.65
N ALA A 252 1.22 12.34 -5.03
CA ALA A 252 1.52 12.00 -6.41
C ALA A 252 0.65 10.85 -6.91
N HIS A 253 0.63 9.71 -6.20
CA HIS A 253 -0.15 8.55 -6.62
C HIS A 253 -1.65 8.80 -6.63
N THR A 254 -2.18 9.65 -5.72
CA THR A 254 -3.60 10.04 -5.75
C THR A 254 -3.93 10.81 -7.02
N GLU A 255 -3.14 11.83 -7.36
CA GLU A 255 -3.39 12.65 -8.56
C GLU A 255 -3.16 11.85 -9.85
N PHE A 256 -2.15 10.98 -9.88
CA PHE A 256 -1.89 10.13 -11.03
C PHE A 256 -2.92 8.99 -11.17
N ALA A 257 -3.45 8.44 -10.08
CA ALA A 257 -4.57 7.49 -10.13
C ALA A 257 -5.81 8.16 -10.76
N LYS A 258 -6.15 9.38 -10.33
CA LYS A 258 -7.24 10.17 -10.93
C LYS A 258 -6.98 10.49 -12.41
N LEU A 259 -5.74 10.85 -12.76
CA LEU A 259 -5.35 11.07 -14.16
C LEU A 259 -5.58 9.82 -15.01
N ASN A 260 -5.34 8.63 -14.46
CA ASN A 260 -5.58 7.33 -15.09
C ASN A 260 -7.02 6.82 -14.93
N GLY A 261 -7.96 7.65 -14.50
CA GLY A 261 -9.39 7.34 -14.43
C GLY A 261 -9.81 6.51 -13.21
N ALA A 262 -9.06 6.55 -12.11
CA ALA A 262 -9.51 5.97 -10.84
C ALA A 262 -10.63 6.82 -10.23
N THR A 263 -11.66 6.16 -9.74
CA THR A 263 -12.74 6.77 -8.96
C THR A 263 -12.31 6.96 -7.50
N ASP A 264 -12.99 7.86 -6.78
CA ASP A 264 -12.74 8.05 -5.35
C ASP A 264 -13.02 6.77 -4.54
N ALA A 265 -13.96 5.93 -4.99
CA ALA A 265 -14.24 4.64 -4.38
C ALA A 265 -13.06 3.66 -4.55
N GLU A 266 -12.48 3.56 -5.75
CA GLU A 266 -11.31 2.72 -6.02
C GLU A 266 -10.08 3.20 -5.21
N ILE A 267 -9.86 4.51 -5.14
CA ILE A 267 -8.80 5.14 -4.34
C ILE A 267 -8.95 4.79 -2.86
N THR A 268 -10.16 4.98 -2.31
CA THR A 268 -10.44 4.69 -0.90
C THR A 268 -10.27 3.19 -0.60
N GLU A 269 -10.74 2.33 -1.50
CA GLU A 269 -10.62 0.88 -1.34
C GLU A 269 -9.17 0.39 -1.43
N ALA A 270 -8.34 0.98 -2.30
CA ALA A 270 -6.91 0.68 -2.36
C ALA A 270 -6.19 1.03 -1.05
N ILE A 271 -6.51 2.18 -0.47
CA ILE A 271 -5.98 2.59 0.84
C ILE A 271 -6.44 1.63 1.94
N ALA A 272 -7.73 1.24 1.93
CA ALA A 272 -8.28 0.30 2.90
C ALA A 272 -7.62 -1.09 2.80
N MET A 273 -7.35 -1.58 1.60
CA MET A 273 -6.58 -2.82 1.39
C MET A 273 -5.17 -2.73 1.96
N GLY A 274 -4.49 -1.59 1.77
CA GLY A 274 -3.18 -1.34 2.38
C GLY A 274 -3.22 -1.37 3.91
N ALA A 275 -4.22 -0.73 4.52
CA ALA A 275 -4.44 -0.70 5.96
C ALA A 275 -4.77 -2.10 6.50
N TYR A 276 -5.67 -2.83 5.84
CA TYR A 276 -6.04 -4.19 6.19
C TYR A 276 -4.83 -5.14 6.15
N THR A 277 -4.04 -5.09 5.06
CA THR A 277 -2.83 -5.92 4.93
C THR A 277 -1.82 -5.61 6.04
N ARG A 278 -1.67 -4.34 6.42
CA ARG A 278 -0.81 -3.93 7.54
C ARG A 278 -1.31 -4.50 8.88
N ASN A 279 -2.62 -4.42 9.14
CA ASN A 279 -3.25 -5.00 10.33
C ASN A 279 -3.02 -6.51 10.38
N ALA A 280 -3.33 -7.23 9.29
CA ALA A 280 -3.12 -8.68 9.19
C ALA A 280 -1.65 -9.05 9.42
N SER A 281 -0.71 -8.33 8.79
CA SER A 281 0.73 -8.54 8.99
C SER A 281 1.13 -8.41 10.46
N THR A 282 0.63 -7.38 11.14
CA THR A 282 0.94 -7.15 12.56
C THR A 282 0.43 -8.29 13.45
N LEU A 283 -0.80 -8.75 13.21
CA LEU A 283 -1.38 -9.87 13.95
C LEU A 283 -0.65 -11.19 13.69
N LEU A 284 -0.41 -11.53 12.42
CA LEU A 284 0.22 -12.80 12.05
C LEU A 284 1.66 -12.92 12.57
N ASN A 285 2.44 -11.84 12.48
CA ASN A 285 3.81 -11.82 12.99
C ASN A 285 3.85 -11.70 14.52
N GLY A 286 3.02 -10.82 15.10
CA GLY A 286 3.01 -10.59 16.54
C GLY A 286 2.47 -11.77 17.37
N LEU A 287 1.60 -12.59 16.78
CA LEU A 287 1.10 -13.82 17.41
C LEU A 287 1.92 -15.07 17.04
N GLU A 288 3.04 -14.89 16.33
CA GLU A 288 3.96 -15.96 15.94
C GLU A 288 3.21 -17.17 15.34
N ILE A 289 2.37 -16.89 14.32
CA ILE A 289 1.59 -17.93 13.66
C ILE A 289 2.53 -18.98 13.04
N ASP A 290 2.20 -20.27 13.20
CA ASP A 290 2.94 -21.35 12.55
C ASP A 290 2.89 -21.21 11.02
N GLU A 291 4.00 -20.81 10.40
CA GLU A 291 4.06 -20.52 8.97
C GLU A 291 3.80 -21.75 8.10
N PRO A 292 4.37 -22.93 8.37
CA PRO A 292 4.03 -24.13 7.63
C PRO A 292 2.53 -24.48 7.65
N GLN A 293 1.88 -24.33 8.82
CA GLN A 293 0.44 -24.56 8.93
C GLN A 293 -0.37 -23.49 8.20
N PHE A 294 0.04 -22.22 8.31
CA PHE A 294 -0.59 -21.12 7.56
C PHE A 294 -0.57 -21.40 6.05
N ARG A 295 0.58 -21.82 5.50
CA ARG A 295 0.71 -22.16 4.08
C ARG A 295 -0.21 -23.32 3.69
N ARG A 296 -0.26 -24.38 4.49
CA ARG A 296 -1.19 -25.52 4.25
C ARG A 296 -2.65 -25.08 4.24
N ASP A 297 -3.02 -24.16 5.14
CA ASP A 297 -4.39 -23.62 5.19
C ASP A 297 -4.70 -22.79 3.93
N ILE A 298 -3.78 -21.93 3.47
CA ILE A 298 -3.94 -21.17 2.22
C ILE A 298 -4.06 -22.10 1.01
N ASP A 299 -3.19 -23.11 0.89
CA ASP A 299 -3.24 -24.09 -0.20
C ASP A 299 -4.58 -24.83 -0.24
N ARG A 300 -5.10 -25.17 0.95
CA ARG A 300 -6.41 -25.81 1.08
C ARG A 300 -7.54 -24.90 0.60
N LEU A 301 -7.47 -23.60 0.92
CA LEU A 301 -8.45 -22.60 0.43
C LEU A 301 -8.42 -22.52 -1.09
N VAL A 302 -7.23 -22.40 -1.69
CA VAL A 302 -7.06 -22.30 -3.14
C VAL A 302 -7.58 -23.56 -3.86
N LYS A 303 -7.21 -24.74 -3.37
CA LYS A 303 -7.74 -26.00 -3.90
C LYS A 303 -9.26 -26.09 -3.79
N GLY A 304 -9.83 -25.65 -2.68
CA GLY A 304 -11.28 -25.61 -2.48
C GLY A 304 -11.99 -24.68 -3.46
N ALA A 305 -11.39 -23.52 -3.73
CA ALA A 305 -11.93 -22.56 -4.69
C ALA A 305 -11.92 -23.10 -6.13
N HIS A 306 -10.82 -23.74 -6.56
CA HIS A 306 -10.76 -24.40 -7.88
C HIS A 306 -11.82 -25.51 -7.99
N ALA A 307 -11.93 -26.39 -7.00
CA ALA A 307 -12.93 -27.46 -7.00
C ALA A 307 -14.38 -26.94 -7.00
N ALA A 308 -14.62 -25.75 -6.46
CA ALA A 308 -15.93 -25.12 -6.51
C ALA A 308 -16.23 -24.52 -7.90
N ALA A 309 -15.21 -23.96 -8.58
CA ALA A 309 -15.33 -23.42 -9.93
C ALA A 309 -15.59 -24.49 -10.98
N ASP A 310 -15.04 -25.71 -10.81
CA ASP A 310 -15.17 -26.84 -11.73
C ASP A 310 -16.53 -27.57 -11.62
N LYS A 311 -17.33 -27.26 -10.60
CA LYS A 311 -18.68 -27.86 -10.47
C LYS A 311 -19.63 -27.26 -11.49
N PRO A 312 -20.38 -28.08 -12.28
CA PRO A 312 -21.35 -27.58 -13.22
C PRO A 312 -22.41 -26.73 -12.46
N ARG A 313 -22.65 -25.51 -12.95
CA ARG A 313 -23.72 -24.66 -12.43
C ARG A 313 -25.05 -25.34 -12.76
N VAL A 314 -25.69 -25.93 -11.76
CA VAL A 314 -27.07 -26.41 -11.89
C VAL A 314 -27.96 -25.18 -12.03
N HIS A 315 -28.33 -24.85 -13.27
CA HIS A 315 -29.38 -23.87 -13.51
C HIS A 315 -30.68 -24.47 -12.94
N THR A 316 -31.04 -24.11 -11.72
CA THR A 316 -32.42 -24.24 -11.27
C THR A 316 -33.25 -23.25 -12.09
N ALA A 317 -33.86 -23.75 -13.16
CA ALA A 317 -34.90 -23.01 -13.87
C ALA A 317 -36.00 -22.71 -12.83
N ALA A 318 -36.15 -21.45 -12.50
CA ALA A 318 -37.31 -20.97 -11.73
C ALA A 318 -38.57 -21.31 -12.55
N ARG A 319 -39.44 -22.17 -12.01
CA ARG A 319 -40.81 -22.36 -12.44
C ARG A 319 -41.68 -21.29 -11.82
#